data_845c8b7a6f00e7739ea385e6174ca59f
#
_entry.id   845c8b7a6f00e7739ea385e6174ca59f
#
_cell.length_a   1.000
_cell.length_b   1.000
_cell.length_c   1.000
_cell.angle_alpha   90.00
_cell.angle_beta   90.00
_cell.angle_gamma   90.00
#
_symmetry.space_group_name_H-M   'P 1'
#
loop_
_entity.id
_entity.type
_entity.pdbx_description
1 polymer ?
#
loop_
_entity_poly.entity_id
_entity_poly.type
_entity_poly.pdbx_seq_one_letter_code
_entity_poly.pdbx_strand_id
1 'polypeptide(L)'
;AAKTAKAVLKAQPKMARVKDVVAHATGSWDKGYPESELSNWLIDIMMAKTEAISGKPVHMGVTNFGGIRADMPQGDVILDDLLSMFPFKNYLAYLEHKGSTIRRIIEEMAATRFQVLGGVRVVVKDGKVESIEIGGEPLDDDKVYGVVTVSFLIHGGDGLFLANDALSMTEYHDVNV
;
A
#
# COMPACT_ATOMS: atom_id res chain seq x y z
N ALA A 1 16.59 -31.57 -20.16
CA ALA A 1 17.74 -30.62 -20.23
C ALA A 1 17.60 -29.61 -21.37
N ALA A 2 17.47 -30.04 -22.67
CA ALA A 2 17.42 -29.10 -23.81
C ALA A 2 16.20 -28.15 -23.81
N LYS A 3 15.02 -28.63 -23.41
CA LYS A 3 13.79 -27.82 -23.33
C LYS A 3 13.87 -26.75 -22.26
N THR A 4 14.48 -27.07 -21.13
CA THR A 4 14.72 -26.15 -20.01
C THR A 4 15.75 -25.09 -20.38
N ALA A 5 16.86 -25.49 -20.99
CA ALA A 5 17.89 -24.57 -21.47
C ALA A 5 17.35 -23.58 -22.51
N LYS A 6 16.51 -24.04 -23.45
CA LYS A 6 15.86 -23.18 -24.45
C LYS A 6 14.87 -22.17 -23.81
N ALA A 7 14.16 -22.60 -22.75
CA ALA A 7 13.26 -21.71 -22.00
C ALA A 7 14.06 -20.62 -21.25
N VAL A 8 15.17 -20.99 -20.60
CA VAL A 8 16.09 -20.07 -19.92
C VAL A 8 16.69 -19.06 -20.90
N LEU A 9 17.22 -19.50 -22.03
CA LEU A 9 17.77 -18.62 -23.06
C LEU A 9 16.73 -17.65 -23.63
N LYS A 10 15.47 -18.07 -23.76
CA LYS A 10 14.37 -17.20 -24.22
C LYS A 10 13.98 -16.18 -23.16
N ALA A 11 14.14 -16.49 -21.88
CA ALA A 11 13.84 -15.59 -20.75
C ALA A 11 14.97 -14.58 -20.50
N GLN A 12 16.23 -14.88 -20.86
CA GLN A 12 17.39 -14.03 -20.59
C GLN A 12 17.25 -12.55 -21.00
N PRO A 13 16.70 -12.18 -22.19
CA PRO A 13 16.55 -10.77 -22.55
C PRO A 13 15.56 -10.02 -21.64
N LYS A 14 14.54 -10.73 -21.13
CA LYS A 14 13.60 -10.16 -20.15
C LYS A 14 14.22 -10.03 -18.77
N MET A 15 15.12 -10.98 -18.42
CA MET A 15 15.84 -10.98 -17.15
C MET A 15 16.99 -9.97 -17.14
N ALA A 16 17.48 -9.50 -18.27
CA ALA A 16 18.49 -8.45 -18.30
C ALA A 16 18.01 -7.17 -17.61
N ARG A 17 16.75 -6.77 -17.84
CA ARG A 17 16.16 -5.57 -17.26
C ARG A 17 15.95 -5.62 -15.74
N VAL A 18 15.85 -6.80 -15.13
CA VAL A 18 15.69 -6.91 -13.68
C VAL A 18 16.95 -6.48 -12.91
N LYS A 19 18.10 -6.39 -13.62
CA LYS A 19 19.37 -5.89 -13.07
C LYS A 19 19.58 -4.39 -13.28
N ASP A 20 18.65 -3.71 -13.93
CA ASP A 20 18.74 -2.27 -14.11
C ASP A 20 18.62 -1.58 -12.74
N VAL A 21 19.58 -0.71 -12.43
CA VAL A 21 19.53 0.14 -11.23
C VAL A 21 18.42 1.15 -11.42
N VAL A 22 17.44 1.15 -10.52
CA VAL A 22 16.26 2.00 -10.59
C VAL A 22 16.24 3.08 -9.52
N ALA A 23 17.02 2.90 -8.45
CA ALA A 23 17.17 3.84 -7.36
C ALA A 23 18.48 3.65 -6.62
N HIS A 24 18.80 4.58 -5.69
CA HIS A 24 19.90 4.44 -4.75
C HIS A 24 19.39 4.75 -3.36
N ALA A 25 19.42 3.77 -2.46
CA ALA A 25 19.01 3.91 -1.07
C ALA A 25 20.19 4.28 -0.19
N THR A 26 20.07 5.36 0.59
CA THR A 26 21.12 5.83 1.52
C THR A 26 21.28 4.95 2.75
N GLY A 27 20.28 4.12 3.05
CA GLY A 27 20.27 3.14 4.14
C GLY A 27 19.43 1.92 3.78
N SER A 28 19.55 0.84 4.54
CA SER A 28 18.62 -0.29 4.48
C SER A 28 17.37 0.06 5.26
N TRP A 29 16.18 -0.29 4.70
CA TRP A 29 14.91 -0.10 5.37
C TRP A 29 14.22 -1.45 5.58
N ASP A 30 14.04 -1.78 6.84
CA ASP A 30 13.40 -3.04 7.20
C ASP A 30 11.87 -2.89 7.13
N LYS A 31 11.21 -3.98 6.75
CA LYS A 31 9.77 -4.10 6.96
C LYS A 31 9.51 -4.30 8.44
N GLY A 32 8.71 -3.46 9.05
CA GLY A 32 8.44 -3.49 10.49
C GLY A 32 6.97 -3.27 10.81
N TYR A 33 6.53 -3.83 11.92
CA TYR A 33 5.19 -3.67 12.45
C TYR A 33 5.25 -2.93 13.80
N PRO A 34 4.35 -2.00 14.11
CA PRO A 34 3.18 -1.56 13.33
C PRO A 34 3.50 -0.55 12.22
N GLU A 35 4.72 -0.07 12.16
CA GLU A 35 5.17 1.00 11.27
C GLU A 35 6.66 0.84 10.98
N SER A 36 7.10 1.20 9.78
CA SER A 36 8.52 1.21 9.38
C SER A 36 8.76 2.24 8.28
N GLU A 37 10.02 2.65 8.09
CA GLU A 37 10.41 3.56 7.00
C GLU A 37 9.96 3.02 5.65
N LEU A 38 10.13 1.71 5.41
CA LEU A 38 9.73 1.08 4.16
C LEU A 38 8.22 1.11 3.94
N SER A 39 7.42 0.80 4.98
CA SER A 39 5.96 0.84 4.87
C SER A 39 5.44 2.26 4.66
N ASN A 40 6.03 3.25 5.33
CA ASN A 40 5.67 4.66 5.18
C ASN A 40 6.01 5.17 3.78
N TRP A 41 7.21 4.87 3.29
CA TRP A 41 7.63 5.21 1.92
C TRP A 41 6.68 4.62 0.86
N LEU A 42 6.30 3.34 1.01
CA LEU A 42 5.38 2.69 0.09
C LEU A 42 4.03 3.40 0.05
N ILE A 43 3.44 3.63 1.22
CA ILE A 43 2.09 4.22 1.28
C ILE A 43 2.08 5.67 0.79
N ASP A 44 3.13 6.44 1.05
CA ASP A 44 3.28 7.81 0.58
C ASP A 44 3.34 7.87 -0.96
N ILE A 45 4.10 6.95 -1.58
CA ILE A 45 4.15 6.83 -3.05
C ILE A 45 2.78 6.45 -3.61
N MET A 46 2.08 5.50 -2.99
CA MET A 46 0.74 5.11 -3.41
C MET A 46 -0.23 6.29 -3.35
N MET A 47 -0.20 7.07 -2.27
CA MET A 47 -1.03 8.28 -2.11
C MET A 47 -0.72 9.32 -3.19
N ALA A 48 0.56 9.70 -3.35
CA ALA A 48 0.99 10.68 -4.33
C ALA A 48 0.68 10.25 -5.77
N LYS A 49 0.93 8.97 -6.10
CA LYS A 49 0.63 8.44 -7.43
C LYS A 49 -0.87 8.45 -7.72
N THR A 50 -1.69 8.07 -6.74
CA THR A 50 -3.15 8.04 -6.91
C THR A 50 -3.71 9.44 -7.05
N GLU A 51 -3.22 10.41 -6.27
CA GLU A 51 -3.60 11.81 -6.43
C GLU A 51 -3.27 12.34 -7.83
N ALA A 52 -2.07 12.05 -8.34
CA ALA A 52 -1.63 12.46 -9.66
C ALA A 52 -2.48 11.89 -10.81
N ILE A 53 -2.92 10.62 -10.71
CA ILE A 53 -3.70 9.97 -11.79
C ILE A 53 -5.20 10.20 -11.68
N SER A 54 -5.72 10.40 -10.46
CA SER A 54 -7.15 10.63 -10.22
C SER A 54 -7.54 12.10 -10.41
N GLY A 55 -6.60 13.02 -10.16
CA GLY A 55 -6.87 14.46 -10.04
C GLY A 55 -7.73 14.81 -8.82
N LYS A 56 -7.87 13.88 -7.86
CA LYS A 56 -8.66 14.02 -6.65
C LYS A 56 -7.75 13.96 -5.41
N PRO A 57 -8.07 14.68 -4.32
CA PRO A 57 -7.28 14.63 -3.09
C PRO A 57 -7.31 13.23 -2.48
N VAL A 58 -6.13 12.73 -2.10
CA VAL A 58 -5.96 11.47 -1.36
C VAL A 58 -5.61 11.82 0.08
N HIS A 59 -6.54 11.56 0.98
CA HIS A 59 -6.41 11.93 2.40
C HIS A 59 -5.80 10.81 3.25
N MET A 60 -6.02 9.56 2.84
CA MET A 60 -5.57 8.37 3.57
C MET A 60 -5.15 7.27 2.60
N GLY A 61 -4.14 6.50 2.98
CA GLY A 61 -3.74 5.29 2.30
C GLY A 61 -3.85 4.06 3.20
N VAL A 62 -4.21 2.92 2.61
CA VAL A 62 -4.22 1.62 3.29
C VAL A 62 -3.60 0.58 2.39
N THR A 63 -2.57 -0.13 2.87
CA THR A 63 -2.06 -1.33 2.20
C THR A 63 -1.67 -2.39 3.23
N ASN A 64 -1.56 -3.64 2.82
CA ASN A 64 -1.32 -4.74 3.75
C ASN A 64 0.17 -5.01 3.98
N PHE A 65 0.54 -5.27 5.23
CA PHE A 65 1.91 -5.67 5.58
C PHE A 65 2.36 -6.94 4.85
N GLY A 66 1.44 -7.88 4.62
CA GLY A 66 1.70 -9.09 3.87
C GLY A 66 2.12 -8.86 2.41
N GLY A 67 1.86 -7.69 1.87
CA GLY A 67 2.29 -7.24 0.54
C GLY A 67 3.77 -6.93 0.45
N ILE A 68 4.42 -6.57 1.57
CA ILE A 68 5.86 -6.27 1.64
C ILE A 68 6.61 -7.54 2.00
N ARG A 69 7.39 -8.10 1.05
CA ARG A 69 8.00 -9.43 1.20
C ARG A 69 9.49 -9.42 1.50
N ALA A 70 10.19 -8.35 1.16
CA ALA A 70 11.62 -8.18 1.43
C ALA A 70 11.89 -6.75 1.92
N ASP A 71 13.04 -6.57 2.56
CA ASP A 71 13.53 -5.27 3.02
C ASP A 71 14.20 -4.54 1.84
N MET A 72 14.32 -3.20 1.93
CA MET A 72 15.04 -2.41 0.94
C MET A 72 16.54 -2.48 1.24
N PRO A 73 17.39 -2.89 0.28
CA PRO A 73 18.83 -2.91 0.49
C PRO A 73 19.42 -1.49 0.49
N GLN A 74 20.52 -1.29 1.20
CA GLN A 74 21.34 -0.09 1.09
C GLN A 74 22.15 -0.11 -0.21
N GLY A 75 22.33 1.05 -0.83
CA GLY A 75 23.12 1.21 -2.07
C GLY A 75 22.23 1.18 -3.32
N ASP A 76 22.77 0.61 -4.40
CA ASP A 76 22.03 0.51 -5.66
C ASP A 76 20.87 -0.48 -5.52
N VAL A 77 19.66 0.01 -5.77
CA VAL A 77 18.44 -0.79 -5.80
C VAL A 77 18.14 -1.15 -7.24
N ILE A 78 18.11 -2.43 -7.54
CA ILE A 78 17.79 -2.92 -8.88
C ILE A 78 16.30 -3.28 -9.00
N LEU A 79 15.81 -3.41 -10.22
CA LEU A 79 14.40 -3.75 -10.45
C LEU A 79 14.01 -5.09 -9.79
N ASP A 80 14.94 -6.06 -9.70
CA ASP A 80 14.71 -7.35 -9.04
C ASP A 80 14.45 -7.21 -7.54
N ASP A 81 15.09 -6.22 -6.88
CA ASP A 81 14.84 -5.91 -5.47
C ASP A 81 13.40 -5.44 -5.29
N LEU A 82 12.93 -4.50 -6.13
CA LEU A 82 11.53 -4.03 -6.08
C LEU A 82 10.52 -5.15 -6.35
N LEU A 83 10.80 -6.00 -7.35
CA LEU A 83 9.94 -7.15 -7.64
C LEU A 83 9.94 -8.20 -6.52
N SER A 84 11.03 -8.28 -5.76
CA SER A 84 11.13 -9.15 -4.58
C SER A 84 10.42 -8.54 -3.37
N MET A 85 10.46 -7.22 -3.23
CA MET A 85 9.77 -6.49 -2.16
C MET A 85 8.24 -6.51 -2.37
N PHE A 86 7.78 -6.35 -3.61
CA PHE A 86 6.36 -6.26 -3.97
C PHE A 86 6.00 -7.25 -5.09
N PRO A 87 6.00 -8.57 -4.82
CA PRO A 87 5.86 -9.59 -5.88
C PRO A 87 4.41 -9.78 -6.38
N PHE A 88 3.45 -9.10 -5.80
CA PHE A 88 2.04 -9.27 -6.12
C PHE A 88 1.61 -8.29 -7.21
N LYS A 89 0.78 -8.76 -8.12
CA LYS A 89 0.19 -7.92 -9.18
C LYS A 89 -1.09 -7.24 -8.66
N ASN A 90 -0.95 -6.44 -7.64
CA ASN A 90 -2.02 -5.58 -7.18
C ASN A 90 -2.07 -4.31 -8.02
N TYR A 91 -3.25 -3.80 -8.29
CA TYR A 91 -3.44 -2.47 -8.86
C TYR A 91 -3.98 -1.50 -7.80
N LEU A 92 -3.81 -0.20 -8.05
CA LEU A 92 -4.33 0.85 -7.18
C LEU A 92 -5.84 1.00 -7.33
N ALA A 93 -6.50 1.27 -6.22
CA ALA A 93 -7.90 1.68 -6.19
C ALA A 93 -8.06 2.95 -5.35
N TYR A 94 -8.86 3.89 -5.85
CA TYR A 94 -9.29 5.09 -5.14
C TYR A 94 -10.73 4.93 -4.71
N LEU A 95 -11.00 5.17 -3.44
CA LEU A 95 -12.34 5.11 -2.85
C LEU A 95 -12.68 6.44 -2.17
N GLU A 96 -13.97 6.76 -2.12
CA GLU A 96 -14.49 7.85 -1.29
C GLU A 96 -15.29 7.25 -0.14
N HIS A 97 -14.90 7.57 1.09
CA HIS A 97 -15.58 7.12 2.29
C HIS A 97 -16.00 8.30 3.18
N LYS A 98 -17.12 8.14 3.87
CA LYS A 98 -17.43 9.00 5.02
C LYS A 98 -16.45 8.74 6.16
N GLY A 99 -16.18 9.76 6.97
CA GLY A 99 -15.34 9.59 8.15
C GLY A 99 -15.86 8.52 9.12
N SER A 100 -17.19 8.39 9.26
CA SER A 100 -17.80 7.32 10.04
C SER A 100 -17.43 5.90 9.55
N THR A 101 -17.32 5.70 8.24
CA THR A 101 -16.83 4.44 7.64
C THR A 101 -15.35 4.22 7.94
N ILE A 102 -14.52 5.27 7.80
CA ILE A 102 -13.10 5.22 8.14
C ILE A 102 -12.90 4.86 9.61
N ARG A 103 -13.66 5.48 10.52
CA ARG A 103 -13.62 5.15 11.94
C ARG A 103 -13.89 3.69 12.18
N ARG A 104 -14.94 3.12 11.61
CA ARG A 104 -15.28 1.71 11.72
C ARG A 104 -14.15 0.82 11.21
N ILE A 105 -13.56 1.12 10.06
CA ILE A 105 -12.44 0.36 9.49
C ILE A 105 -11.23 0.38 10.45
N ILE A 106 -10.89 1.54 11.02
CA ILE A 106 -9.78 1.69 11.97
C ILE A 106 -10.07 0.95 13.28
N GLU A 107 -11.29 0.98 13.79
CA GLU A 107 -11.71 0.24 14.97
C GLU A 107 -11.65 -1.29 14.74
N GLU A 108 -12.06 -1.77 13.57
CA GLU A 108 -11.89 -3.18 13.16
C GLU A 108 -10.42 -3.59 13.13
N MET A 109 -9.52 -2.74 12.61
CA MET A 109 -8.08 -2.96 12.64
C MET A 109 -7.53 -2.98 14.07
N ALA A 110 -8.00 -2.07 14.94
CA ALA A 110 -7.58 -2.02 16.34
C ALA A 110 -7.99 -3.28 17.12
N ALA A 111 -9.13 -3.86 16.78
CA ALA A 111 -9.61 -5.11 17.38
C ALA A 111 -8.91 -6.36 16.86
N THR A 112 -8.25 -6.29 15.72
CA THR A 112 -7.61 -7.43 15.06
C THR A 112 -6.13 -7.21 14.84
N ARG A 113 -5.77 -6.52 13.76
CA ARG A 113 -4.41 -6.14 13.42
C ARG A 113 -4.40 -4.93 12.50
N PHE A 114 -3.60 -3.93 12.85
CA PHE A 114 -3.37 -2.81 11.95
C PHE A 114 -2.69 -3.24 10.65
N GLN A 115 -3.07 -2.58 9.60
CA GLN A 115 -2.40 -2.61 8.31
C GLN A 115 -1.54 -1.35 8.15
N VAL A 116 -0.78 -1.25 7.05
CA VAL A 116 -0.02 -0.05 6.73
C VAL A 116 -1.00 1.09 6.45
N LEU A 117 -0.85 2.18 7.17
CA LEU A 117 -1.67 3.37 7.05
C LEU A 117 -0.79 4.57 6.64
N GLY A 118 -1.33 5.45 5.79
CA GLY A 118 -0.71 6.72 5.42
C GLY A 118 -1.70 7.87 5.54
N GLY A 119 -1.20 9.08 5.81
CA GLY A 119 -2.02 10.29 5.92
C GLY A 119 -2.91 10.37 7.17
N VAL A 120 -2.81 9.40 8.07
CA VAL A 120 -3.64 9.30 9.27
C VAL A 120 -2.78 9.06 10.51
N ARG A 121 -3.18 9.64 11.64
CA ARG A 121 -2.63 9.34 12.95
C ARG A 121 -3.71 8.71 13.81
N VAL A 122 -3.40 7.54 14.39
CA VAL A 122 -4.32 6.79 15.24
C VAL A 122 -3.68 6.58 16.61
N VAL A 123 -4.41 6.91 17.67
CA VAL A 123 -4.01 6.60 19.04
C VAL A 123 -4.90 5.48 19.56
N VAL A 124 -4.27 4.38 19.99
CA VAL A 124 -4.96 3.22 20.55
C VAL A 124 -4.47 2.98 21.97
N LYS A 125 -5.41 2.77 22.89
CA LYS A 125 -5.14 2.41 24.27
C LYS A 125 -6.05 1.27 24.69
N ASP A 126 -5.46 0.26 25.30
CA ASP A 126 -6.19 -0.94 25.76
C ASP A 126 -7.09 -1.58 24.67
N GLY A 127 -6.60 -1.59 23.41
CA GLY A 127 -7.31 -2.13 22.26
C GLY A 127 -8.47 -1.26 21.75
N LYS A 128 -8.61 -0.03 22.27
CA LYS A 128 -9.63 0.92 21.83
C LYS A 128 -9.01 2.14 21.17
N VAL A 129 -9.63 2.60 20.12
CA VAL A 129 -9.24 3.84 19.44
C VAL A 129 -9.63 5.03 20.31
N GLU A 130 -8.64 5.83 20.74
CA GLU A 130 -8.84 7.06 21.49
C GLU A 130 -9.01 8.27 20.56
N SER A 131 -8.20 8.35 19.50
CA SER A 131 -8.29 9.43 18.52
C SER A 131 -7.87 8.99 17.13
N ILE A 132 -8.45 9.65 16.14
CA ILE A 132 -8.09 9.52 14.72
C ILE A 132 -7.96 10.95 14.19
N GLU A 133 -6.82 11.23 13.53
CA GLU A 133 -6.55 12.50 12.87
C GLU A 133 -6.21 12.22 11.40
N ILE A 134 -6.75 13.01 10.49
CA ILE A 134 -6.41 12.97 9.06
C ILE A 134 -5.96 14.37 8.62
N GLY A 135 -4.74 14.45 8.08
CA GLY A 135 -4.16 15.75 7.70
C GLY A 135 -3.91 16.68 8.89
N GLY A 136 -3.74 16.13 10.09
CA GLY A 136 -3.51 16.88 11.34
C GLY A 136 -4.80 17.38 12.02
N GLU A 137 -5.97 17.09 11.45
CA GLU A 137 -7.26 17.48 12.01
C GLU A 137 -8.01 16.23 12.52
N PRO A 138 -8.81 16.36 13.61
CA PRO A 138 -9.66 15.27 14.07
C PRO A 138 -10.57 14.75 12.96
N LEU A 139 -10.74 13.43 12.90
CA LEU A 139 -11.63 12.80 11.93
C LEU A 139 -13.07 13.31 12.10
N ASP A 140 -13.63 13.88 11.05
CA ASP A 140 -15.01 14.31 10.96
C ASP A 140 -15.86 13.19 10.32
N ASP A 141 -16.79 12.63 11.07
CA ASP A 141 -17.60 11.49 10.66
C ASP A 141 -18.51 11.77 9.46
N ASP A 142 -18.89 13.02 9.22
CA ASP A 142 -19.76 13.43 8.12
C ASP A 142 -19.01 13.83 6.86
N LYS A 143 -17.73 14.16 6.98
CA LYS A 143 -16.87 14.54 5.85
C LYS A 143 -16.52 13.33 4.98
N VAL A 144 -16.38 13.58 3.68
CA VAL A 144 -15.92 12.58 2.71
C VAL A 144 -14.41 12.69 2.52
N TYR A 145 -13.74 11.56 2.57
CA TYR A 145 -12.30 11.45 2.41
C TYR A 145 -11.95 10.53 1.24
N GLY A 146 -10.96 10.93 0.44
CA GLY A 146 -10.35 10.07 -0.57
C GLY A 146 -9.36 9.10 0.07
N VAL A 147 -9.52 7.82 -0.24
CA VAL A 147 -8.70 6.72 0.29
C VAL A 147 -8.08 5.95 -0.87
N VAL A 148 -6.77 5.74 -0.84
CA VAL A 148 -6.09 4.81 -1.75
C VAL A 148 -5.86 3.47 -1.09
N THR A 149 -6.03 2.42 -1.86
CA THR A 149 -5.72 1.05 -1.44
C THR A 149 -5.31 0.18 -2.63
N VAL A 150 -5.08 -1.10 -2.37
CA VAL A 150 -4.73 -2.12 -3.37
C VAL A 150 -5.90 -3.07 -3.63
N SER A 151 -5.93 -3.64 -4.84
CA SER A 151 -6.98 -4.58 -5.26
C SER A 151 -7.21 -5.73 -4.28
N PHE A 152 -6.17 -6.23 -3.64
CA PHE A 152 -6.26 -7.29 -2.64
C PHE A 152 -7.22 -6.93 -1.48
N LEU A 153 -7.14 -5.69 -0.97
CA LEU A 153 -7.94 -5.25 0.18
C LEU A 153 -9.38 -4.87 -0.19
N ILE A 154 -9.64 -4.42 -1.41
CA ILE A 154 -11.02 -4.18 -1.86
C ILE A 154 -11.81 -5.49 -2.05
N HIS A 155 -11.12 -6.60 -2.30
CA HIS A 155 -11.70 -7.92 -2.47
C HIS A 155 -11.70 -8.77 -1.18
N GLY A 156 -11.50 -8.16 -0.01
CA GLY A 156 -11.58 -8.83 1.29
C GLY A 156 -10.29 -9.50 1.76
N GLY A 157 -9.15 -9.13 1.18
CA GLY A 157 -7.84 -9.55 1.68
C GLY A 157 -7.62 -9.13 3.13
N ASP A 158 -6.94 -9.96 3.91
CA ASP A 158 -6.70 -9.80 5.34
C ASP A 158 -7.97 -9.55 6.18
N GLY A 159 -9.14 -9.96 5.67
CA GLY A 159 -10.42 -9.77 6.31
C GLY A 159 -10.99 -8.33 6.20
N LEU A 160 -10.32 -7.45 5.45
CA LEU A 160 -10.78 -6.11 5.17
C LEU A 160 -11.59 -6.08 3.87
N PHE A 161 -12.74 -5.41 3.91
CA PHE A 161 -13.62 -5.22 2.75
C PHE A 161 -13.73 -3.72 2.48
N LEU A 162 -12.61 -3.11 2.06
CA LEU A 162 -12.54 -1.65 1.90
C LEU A 162 -13.48 -1.09 0.84
N ALA A 163 -13.98 -1.92 -0.08
CA ALA A 163 -15.01 -1.51 -1.03
C ALA A 163 -16.41 -1.37 -0.40
N ASN A 164 -16.64 -2.01 0.76
CA ASN A 164 -17.94 -1.92 1.42
C ASN A 164 -18.18 -0.50 1.94
N ASP A 165 -19.40 -0.02 1.76
CA ASP A 165 -19.85 1.33 2.15
C ASP A 165 -19.04 2.47 1.51
N ALA A 166 -18.27 2.20 0.43
CA ALA A 166 -17.64 3.25 -0.36
C ALA A 166 -18.73 4.04 -1.12
N LEU A 167 -18.63 5.36 -1.08
CA LEU A 167 -19.52 6.25 -1.84
C LEU A 167 -19.20 6.21 -3.34
N SER A 168 -17.93 6.03 -3.65
CA SER A 168 -17.44 5.82 -5.01
C SER A 168 -16.16 4.98 -5.00
N MET A 169 -15.87 4.30 -6.10
CA MET A 169 -14.64 3.54 -6.30
C MET A 169 -14.17 3.66 -7.76
N THR A 170 -12.87 3.83 -7.94
CA THR A 170 -12.20 3.79 -9.24
C THR A 170 -10.99 2.88 -9.15
N GLU A 171 -10.89 1.91 -10.04
CA GLU A 171 -9.78 0.96 -10.11
C GLU A 171 -8.84 1.32 -11.26
N TYR A 172 -7.53 1.31 -11.00
CA TYR A 172 -6.49 1.66 -11.96
C TYR A 172 -5.72 0.41 -12.37
N HIS A 173 -6.33 -0.45 -13.18
CA HIS A 173 -5.79 -1.77 -13.57
C HIS A 173 -4.43 -1.72 -14.27
N ASP A 174 -4.08 -0.58 -14.87
CA ASP A 174 -2.79 -0.38 -15.55
C ASP A 174 -1.68 0.13 -14.62
N VAL A 175 -2.00 0.38 -13.34
CA VAL A 175 -1.07 0.88 -12.33
C VAL A 175 -0.86 -0.18 -11.24
N ASN A 176 0.19 -0.97 -11.42
CA ASN A 176 0.57 -2.00 -10.45
C ASN A 176 1.40 -1.40 -9.31
N VAL A 177 1.23 -2.02 -8.12
CA VAL A 177 1.99 -1.75 -6.90
C VAL A 177 3.01 -2.86 -6.70
#